data_63664b03d0b54adc60793808fc322453
#
_entry.id   63664b03d0b54adc60793808fc322453
#
_cell.length_a   1.000
_cell.length_b   1.000
_cell.length_c   1.000
_cell.angle_alpha   90.00
_cell.angle_beta   90.00
_cell.angle_gamma   90.00
#
_symmetry.space_group_name_H-M   'P 1'
#
loop_
_entity.id
_entity.type
_entity.pdbx_description
1 polymer ?
#
loop_
_entity_poly.entity_id
_entity_poly.type
_entity_poly.pdbx_seq_one_letter_code
_entity_poly.pdbx_strand_id
1 'polypeptide(L)'
;NCLRFHECVVMGRLAYLLILGGLGALLVHILTIFMIPSFAENDAWARLPRSSEDGYFTPLNPEEGLAANMRASDPNFILGICRFDLSAAPFSLAGETAPTFWSLSVYNRRGINVFSINDKSLQGNSLDVVIATPLQITEMQKEIPPELTGSVFVEVEAAEGFVLLRAFVPEESLREQARRFVRTASCENL
;
A
#
# COMPACT_ATOMS: atom_id res chain seq x y z
N ASN A 1 -37.65 -46.14 -36.48
CA ASN A 1 -37.94 -44.69 -36.22
C ASN A 1 -38.04 -44.31 -34.75
N CYS A 2 -38.36 -45.24 -33.83
CA CYS A 2 -38.50 -44.92 -32.39
C CYS A 2 -37.14 -44.69 -31.64
N LEU A 3 -36.08 -45.41 -32.03
CA LEU A 3 -34.75 -45.30 -31.46
C LEU A 3 -34.11 -43.91 -31.73
N ARG A 4 -34.25 -43.40 -32.93
CA ARG A 4 -33.75 -42.07 -33.33
C ARG A 4 -34.44 -40.92 -32.58
N PHE A 5 -35.71 -41.07 -32.24
CA PHE A 5 -36.46 -40.06 -31.48
C PHE A 5 -36.03 -40.00 -30.03
N HIS A 6 -35.71 -41.14 -29.42
CA HIS A 6 -35.22 -41.21 -28.05
C HIS A 6 -33.83 -40.60 -27.89
N GLU A 7 -32.93 -40.85 -28.84
CA GLU A 7 -31.59 -40.23 -28.89
C GLU A 7 -31.66 -38.72 -29.05
N CYS A 8 -32.55 -38.20 -29.87
CA CYS A 8 -32.72 -36.77 -30.08
C CYS A 8 -33.23 -36.04 -28.82
N VAL A 9 -34.15 -36.67 -28.08
CA VAL A 9 -34.69 -36.12 -26.80
C VAL A 9 -33.63 -36.16 -25.70
N VAL A 10 -32.83 -37.21 -25.61
CA VAL A 10 -31.75 -37.33 -24.62
C VAL A 10 -30.66 -36.30 -24.92
N MET A 11 -30.28 -36.14 -26.19
CA MET A 11 -29.27 -35.15 -26.59
C MET A 11 -29.74 -33.72 -26.33
N GLY A 12 -31.01 -33.40 -26.56
CA GLY A 12 -31.61 -32.10 -26.26
C GLY A 12 -31.60 -31.79 -24.77
N ARG A 13 -31.92 -32.76 -23.90
CA ARG A 13 -31.87 -32.61 -22.45
C ARG A 13 -30.44 -32.42 -21.95
N LEU A 14 -29.49 -33.17 -22.49
CA LEU A 14 -28.08 -33.04 -22.15
C LEU A 14 -27.55 -31.66 -22.53
N ALA A 15 -27.83 -31.19 -23.72
CA ALA A 15 -27.47 -29.86 -24.17
C ALA A 15 -28.07 -28.76 -23.30
N TYR A 16 -29.33 -28.87 -22.90
CA TYR A 16 -29.98 -27.93 -21.98
C TYR A 16 -29.31 -27.91 -20.62
N LEU A 17 -28.98 -29.05 -20.02
CA LEU A 17 -28.29 -29.15 -18.75
C LEU A 17 -26.87 -28.55 -18.79
N LEU A 18 -26.15 -28.78 -19.91
CA LEU A 18 -24.82 -28.19 -20.10
C LEU A 18 -24.88 -26.66 -20.23
N ILE A 19 -25.85 -26.13 -20.96
CA ILE A 19 -26.04 -24.67 -21.09
C ILE A 19 -26.42 -24.06 -19.74
N LEU A 20 -27.36 -24.66 -19.01
CA LEU A 20 -27.79 -24.17 -17.71
C LEU A 20 -26.66 -24.24 -16.69
N GLY A 21 -25.90 -25.34 -16.68
CA GLY A 21 -24.73 -25.50 -15.83
C GLY A 21 -23.62 -24.50 -16.17
N GLY A 22 -23.37 -24.28 -17.45
CA GLY A 22 -22.40 -23.28 -17.92
C GLY A 22 -22.76 -21.84 -17.52
N LEU A 23 -24.05 -21.48 -17.68
CA LEU A 23 -24.53 -20.16 -17.25
C LEU A 23 -24.41 -19.99 -15.72
N GLY A 24 -24.74 -21.03 -14.94
CA GLY A 24 -24.59 -21.01 -13.49
C GLY A 24 -23.13 -20.87 -13.07
N ALA A 25 -22.23 -21.62 -13.70
CA ALA A 25 -20.78 -21.51 -13.42
C ALA A 25 -20.22 -20.12 -13.77
N LEU A 26 -20.63 -19.56 -14.91
CA LEU A 26 -20.24 -18.20 -15.30
C LEU A 26 -20.70 -17.15 -14.29
N LEU A 27 -21.93 -17.25 -13.81
CA LEU A 27 -22.50 -16.33 -12.84
C LEU A 27 -21.74 -16.39 -11.50
N VAL A 28 -21.48 -17.61 -11.00
CA VAL A 28 -20.67 -17.81 -9.79
C VAL A 28 -19.25 -17.26 -9.99
N HIS A 29 -18.64 -17.48 -11.14
CA HIS A 29 -17.30 -16.97 -11.43
C HIS A 29 -17.24 -15.44 -11.41
N ILE A 30 -18.20 -14.78 -12.03
CA ILE A 30 -18.30 -13.31 -12.04
C ILE A 30 -18.50 -12.78 -10.61
N LEU A 31 -19.42 -13.37 -9.83
CA LEU A 31 -19.66 -12.98 -8.44
C LEU A 31 -18.39 -13.13 -7.60
N THR A 32 -17.65 -14.21 -7.76
CA THR A 32 -16.41 -14.46 -7.03
C THR A 32 -15.36 -13.38 -7.36
N ILE A 33 -15.18 -13.03 -8.63
CA ILE A 33 -14.23 -11.98 -9.03
C ILE A 33 -14.58 -10.63 -8.40
N PHE A 34 -15.85 -10.26 -8.34
CA PHE A 34 -16.27 -9.00 -7.70
C PHE A 34 -16.17 -9.03 -6.17
N MET A 35 -16.24 -10.21 -5.54
CA MET A 35 -16.11 -10.35 -4.10
C MET A 35 -14.66 -10.33 -3.60
N ILE A 36 -13.72 -10.87 -4.39
CA ILE A 36 -12.29 -10.97 -3.99
C ILE A 36 -11.71 -9.63 -3.51
N PRO A 37 -11.87 -8.48 -4.22
CA PRO A 37 -11.30 -7.21 -3.77
C PRO A 37 -11.77 -6.80 -2.39
N SER A 38 -13.06 -6.92 -2.09
CA SER A 38 -13.65 -6.51 -0.81
C SER A 38 -13.12 -7.29 0.39
N PHE A 39 -12.78 -8.56 0.21
CA PHE A 39 -12.18 -9.38 1.26
C PHE A 39 -10.67 -9.13 1.40
N ALA A 40 -9.96 -8.91 0.29
CA ALA A 40 -8.53 -8.67 0.28
C ALA A 40 -8.16 -7.33 0.94
N GLU A 41 -8.95 -6.28 0.72
CA GLU A 41 -8.72 -4.94 1.28
C GLU A 41 -8.76 -4.94 2.82
N ASN A 42 -9.73 -5.61 3.42
CA ASN A 42 -9.86 -5.68 4.87
C ASN A 42 -8.74 -6.49 5.54
N ASP A 43 -8.18 -7.45 4.84
CA ASP A 43 -7.17 -8.35 5.38
C ASP A 43 -5.77 -7.70 5.39
N ALA A 44 -5.40 -6.97 4.34
CA ALA A 44 -4.11 -6.27 4.27
C ALA A 44 -4.00 -5.18 5.33
N TRP A 45 -5.01 -4.33 5.47
CA TRP A 45 -5.03 -3.26 6.48
C TRP A 45 -4.99 -3.80 7.91
N ALA A 46 -5.74 -4.86 8.20
CA ALA A 46 -5.77 -5.45 9.54
C ALA A 46 -4.43 -6.08 9.95
N ARG A 47 -3.63 -6.52 8.99
CA ARG A 47 -2.31 -7.15 9.22
C ARG A 47 -1.17 -6.14 9.32
N LEU A 48 -1.38 -4.87 8.96
CA LEU A 48 -0.35 -3.86 9.13
C LEU A 48 -0.07 -3.64 10.62
N PRO A 49 1.21 -3.57 11.03
CA PRO A 49 1.54 -3.20 12.41
C PRO A 49 0.89 -1.87 12.74
N ARG A 50 0.36 -1.72 13.94
CA ARG A 50 -0.14 -0.45 14.49
C ARG A 50 1.03 0.41 14.97
N SER A 51 1.98 0.67 14.13
CA SER A 51 3.34 1.06 14.49
C SER A 51 3.56 2.53 14.74
N SER A 52 2.58 3.38 14.58
CA SER A 52 2.75 4.82 14.81
C SER A 52 2.68 5.25 16.29
N GLU A 53 2.53 4.31 17.23
CA GLU A 53 2.52 4.66 18.66
C GLU A 53 3.87 5.24 19.13
N ASP A 54 4.98 4.89 18.44
CA ASP A 54 6.33 5.36 18.77
C ASP A 54 6.81 6.54 17.89
N GLY A 55 6.03 6.98 16.91
CA GLY A 55 6.42 8.08 16.01
C GLY A 55 7.54 7.73 15.02
N TYR A 56 7.82 6.45 14.77
CA TYR A 56 8.85 5.99 13.84
C TYR A 56 8.33 4.92 12.87
N PHE A 57 9.04 4.77 11.75
CA PHE A 57 8.77 3.67 10.84
C PHE A 57 9.09 2.32 11.48
N THR A 58 8.16 1.37 11.35
CA THR A 58 8.40 -0.01 11.75
C THR A 58 9.05 -0.77 10.59
N PRO A 59 10.27 -1.30 10.77
CA PRO A 59 10.89 -2.15 9.78
C PRO A 59 10.08 -3.43 9.57
N LEU A 60 9.86 -3.80 8.32
CA LEU A 60 9.19 -5.05 7.96
C LEU A 60 10.22 -6.19 7.92
N ASN A 61 10.07 -7.18 8.80
CA ASN A 61 10.86 -8.39 8.75
C ASN A 61 10.38 -9.28 7.60
N PRO A 62 11.27 -9.74 6.70
CA PRO A 62 10.89 -10.64 5.58
C PRO A 62 10.28 -11.97 6.02
N GLU A 63 10.55 -12.39 7.26
CA GLU A 63 10.12 -13.68 7.82
C GLU A 63 8.79 -13.60 8.58
N GLU A 64 8.27 -12.41 8.87
CA GLU A 64 7.12 -12.20 9.75
C GLU A 64 5.96 -11.47 9.05
N GLY A 65 4.74 -11.92 9.33
CA GLY A 65 3.50 -11.22 9.04
C GLY A 65 3.27 -10.83 7.58
N LEU A 66 3.07 -9.54 7.32
CA LEU A 66 2.78 -8.99 6.01
C LEU A 66 3.95 -9.16 5.02
N ALA A 67 5.18 -9.02 5.50
CA ALA A 67 6.38 -9.16 4.66
C ALA A 67 6.58 -10.60 4.16
N ALA A 68 6.22 -11.61 4.95
CA ALA A 68 6.26 -13.01 4.52
C ALA A 68 5.25 -13.31 3.39
N ASN A 69 4.11 -12.61 3.40
CA ASN A 69 3.10 -12.72 2.34
C ASN A 69 3.39 -11.80 1.15
N MET A 70 4.10 -10.72 1.34
CA MET A 70 4.70 -9.92 0.29
C MET A 70 5.96 -10.61 -0.23
N ARG A 71 5.79 -11.74 -0.93
CA ARG A 71 6.87 -12.47 -1.64
C ARG A 71 7.69 -11.60 -2.61
N ALA A 72 7.42 -10.32 -2.64
CA ALA A 72 8.12 -9.27 -3.37
C ALA A 72 9.09 -8.49 -2.48
N SER A 73 9.45 -8.99 -1.31
CA SER A 73 10.55 -8.41 -0.56
C SER A 73 11.84 -8.75 -1.28
N ASP A 74 12.21 -7.90 -2.22
CA ASP A 74 13.52 -7.95 -2.82
C ASP A 74 14.55 -7.88 -1.68
N PRO A 75 15.46 -8.85 -1.54
CA PRO A 75 16.47 -8.85 -0.48
C PRO A 75 17.38 -7.62 -0.50
N ASN A 76 17.41 -6.92 -1.62
CA ASN A 76 18.15 -5.67 -1.78
C ASN A 76 17.42 -4.43 -1.25
N PHE A 77 16.26 -4.57 -0.61
CA PHE A 77 15.56 -3.46 0.02
C PHE A 77 15.31 -3.71 1.50
N ILE A 78 15.51 -2.66 2.30
CA ILE A 78 14.97 -2.56 3.65
C ILE A 78 13.66 -1.80 3.56
N LEU A 79 12.61 -2.37 4.12
CA LEU A 79 11.26 -1.81 4.09
C LEU A 79 10.88 -1.29 5.47
N GLY A 80 10.26 -0.14 5.51
CA GLY A 80 9.62 0.40 6.71
C GLY A 80 8.19 0.82 6.39
N ILE A 81 7.30 0.63 7.34
CA ILE A 81 5.91 1.00 7.22
C ILE A 81 5.50 1.92 8.36
N CYS A 82 4.62 2.86 8.06
CA CYS A 82 3.98 3.73 9.03
C CYS A 82 2.53 3.95 8.64
N ARG A 83 1.60 3.88 9.59
CA ARG A 83 0.20 4.26 9.37
C ARG A 83 0.01 5.72 9.67
N PHE A 84 -0.88 6.38 8.94
CA PHE A 84 -1.30 7.75 9.22
C PHE A 84 -2.82 7.84 9.40
N ASP A 85 -3.23 8.82 10.20
CA ASP A 85 -4.60 9.27 10.37
C ASP A 85 -4.62 10.80 10.32
N LEU A 86 -5.24 11.36 9.27
CA LEU A 86 -5.33 12.79 9.02
C LEU A 86 -6.59 13.42 9.64
N SER A 87 -7.36 12.67 10.42
CA SER A 87 -8.63 13.15 10.99
C SER A 87 -8.44 14.34 11.92
N ALA A 88 -7.32 14.39 12.64
CA ALA A 88 -7.04 15.43 13.62
C ALA A 88 -6.00 16.45 13.13
N ALA A 89 -4.92 16.00 12.46
CA ALA A 89 -3.80 16.84 12.08
C ALA A 89 -3.10 16.31 10.81
N PRO A 90 -2.32 17.14 10.11
CA PRO A 90 -1.40 16.70 9.07
C PRO A 90 -0.37 15.71 9.63
N PHE A 91 0.26 14.95 8.75
CA PHE A 91 1.20 13.89 9.12
C PHE A 91 2.57 14.17 8.51
N SER A 92 3.58 14.28 9.37
CA SER A 92 4.97 14.56 9.00
C SER A 92 5.79 13.28 8.89
N LEU A 93 6.61 13.24 7.86
CA LEU A 93 7.58 12.19 7.60
C LEU A 93 8.95 12.85 7.47
N ALA A 94 9.84 12.60 8.40
CA ALA A 94 11.18 13.19 8.38
C ALA A 94 12.25 12.11 8.58
N GLY A 95 13.38 12.28 7.92
CA GLY A 95 14.51 11.37 8.05
C GLY A 95 15.80 12.01 7.60
N GLU A 96 16.89 11.57 8.19
CA GLU A 96 18.24 12.02 7.81
C GLU A 96 18.58 11.61 6.38
N THR A 97 19.72 12.09 5.89
CA THR A 97 20.22 11.72 4.56
C THR A 97 20.42 10.21 4.44
N ALA A 98 19.74 9.61 3.48
CA ALA A 98 19.89 8.17 3.22
C ALA A 98 21.27 7.84 2.64
N PRO A 99 21.86 6.70 2.99
CA PRO A 99 23.16 6.28 2.47
C PRO A 99 23.09 5.87 0.99
N THR A 100 21.90 5.52 0.51
CA THR A 100 21.65 4.97 -0.83
C THR A 100 20.32 5.45 -1.36
N PHE A 101 19.95 4.99 -2.56
CA PHE A 101 18.64 5.26 -3.14
C PHE A 101 17.50 4.83 -2.20
N TRP A 102 16.49 5.67 -2.08
CA TRP A 102 15.27 5.37 -1.36
C TRP A 102 14.02 5.84 -2.14
N SER A 103 12.90 5.26 -1.80
CA SER A 103 11.59 5.66 -2.31
C SER A 103 10.54 5.57 -1.22
N LEU A 104 9.60 6.51 -1.26
CA LEU A 104 8.44 6.59 -0.40
C LEU A 104 7.17 6.42 -1.23
N SER A 105 6.25 5.60 -0.79
CA SER A 105 4.95 5.43 -1.44
C SER A 105 3.84 5.56 -0.41
N VAL A 106 2.85 6.39 -0.72
CA VAL A 106 1.67 6.64 0.11
C VAL A 106 0.50 5.84 -0.43
N TYR A 107 -0.14 5.10 0.43
CA TYR A 107 -1.30 4.25 0.11
C TYR A 107 -2.49 4.65 0.97
N ASN A 108 -3.67 4.64 0.37
CA ASN A 108 -4.90 4.75 1.14
C ASN A 108 -5.20 3.44 1.88
N ARG A 109 -6.23 3.44 2.73
CA ARG A 109 -6.67 2.26 3.51
C ARG A 109 -6.99 1.03 2.63
N ARG A 110 -7.36 1.23 1.36
CA ARG A 110 -7.63 0.16 0.39
C ARG A 110 -6.39 -0.41 -0.29
N GLY A 111 -5.19 0.10 0.05
CA GLY A 111 -3.95 -0.31 -0.58
C GLY A 111 -3.72 0.26 -1.98
N ILE A 112 -4.48 1.28 -2.37
CA ILE A 112 -4.28 1.99 -3.63
C ILE A 112 -3.17 3.02 -3.42
N ASN A 113 -2.14 2.96 -4.26
CA ASN A 113 -1.08 3.97 -4.27
C ASN A 113 -1.66 5.31 -4.73
N VAL A 114 -1.53 6.34 -3.89
CA VAL A 114 -2.01 7.71 -4.17
C VAL A 114 -0.88 8.67 -4.49
N PHE A 115 0.34 8.37 -4.00
CA PHE A 115 1.52 9.19 -4.26
C PHE A 115 2.81 8.37 -4.13
N SER A 116 3.85 8.74 -4.90
CA SER A 116 5.18 8.14 -4.76
C SER A 116 6.25 9.19 -5.07
N ILE A 117 7.33 9.17 -4.28
CA ILE A 117 8.48 10.05 -4.43
C ILE A 117 9.77 9.25 -4.14
N ASN A 118 10.90 9.76 -4.60
CA ASN A 118 12.21 9.16 -4.36
C ASN A 118 13.28 10.24 -4.06
N ASP A 119 14.48 9.80 -3.71
CA ASP A 119 15.62 10.65 -3.39
C ASP A 119 15.97 11.69 -4.45
N LYS A 120 15.75 11.38 -5.73
CA LYS A 120 16.05 12.26 -6.85
C LYS A 120 15.02 13.38 -7.04
N SER A 121 13.85 13.23 -6.46
CA SER A 121 12.77 14.21 -6.54
C SER A 121 12.85 15.27 -5.43
N LEU A 122 13.65 15.03 -4.40
CA LEU A 122 13.85 15.93 -3.26
C LEU A 122 15.19 16.66 -3.36
N GLN A 123 15.19 17.91 -2.92
CA GLN A 123 16.43 18.68 -2.78
C GLN A 123 17.12 18.25 -1.48
N GLY A 124 18.30 17.66 -1.56
CA GLY A 124 19.12 17.36 -0.39
C GLY A 124 19.15 15.90 0.07
N ASN A 125 18.50 14.95 -0.63
CA ASN A 125 18.51 13.51 -0.31
C ASN A 125 18.03 13.14 1.12
N SER A 126 17.41 14.07 1.84
CA SER A 126 16.74 13.84 3.12
C SER A 126 15.25 13.59 2.89
N LEU A 127 14.65 12.76 3.74
CA LEU A 127 13.20 12.58 3.75
C LEU A 127 12.57 13.76 4.49
N ASP A 128 11.73 14.53 3.81
CA ASP A 128 10.97 15.64 4.41
C ASP A 128 9.68 15.83 3.62
N VAL A 129 8.62 15.17 4.11
CA VAL A 129 7.32 15.08 3.43
C VAL A 129 6.20 15.29 4.45
N VAL A 130 5.24 16.13 4.10
CA VAL A 130 4.02 16.34 4.88
C VAL A 130 2.82 15.83 4.09
N ILE A 131 2.09 14.89 4.67
CA ILE A 131 0.84 14.37 4.11
C ILE A 131 -0.32 15.09 4.77
N ALA A 132 -1.22 15.64 3.99
CA ALA A 132 -2.36 16.38 4.50
C ALA A 132 -3.58 16.28 3.58
N THR A 133 -4.75 16.52 4.13
CA THR A 133 -5.98 16.66 3.34
C THR A 133 -5.98 18.01 2.59
N PRO A 134 -6.80 18.17 1.52
CA PRO A 134 -6.91 19.44 0.79
C PRO A 134 -7.23 20.63 1.70
N LEU A 135 -8.08 20.41 2.71
CA LEU A 135 -8.44 21.45 3.67
C LEU A 135 -7.25 21.85 4.55
N GLN A 136 -6.53 20.87 5.09
CA GLN A 136 -5.35 21.10 5.93
C GLN A 136 -4.24 21.82 5.15
N ILE A 137 -4.00 21.44 3.86
CA ILE A 137 -3.04 22.15 3.00
C ILE A 137 -3.45 23.60 2.83
N THR A 138 -4.73 23.88 2.56
CA THR A 138 -5.23 25.25 2.41
C THR A 138 -5.06 26.07 3.69
N GLU A 139 -5.20 25.46 4.84
CA GLU A 139 -4.98 26.13 6.14
C GLU A 139 -3.50 26.39 6.39
N MET A 140 -2.64 25.41 6.15
CA MET A 140 -1.19 25.55 6.33
C MET A 140 -0.57 26.57 5.37
N GLN A 141 -1.11 26.73 4.17
CA GLN A 141 -0.65 27.74 3.21
C GLN A 141 -0.87 29.20 3.66
N LYS A 142 -1.76 29.43 4.60
CA LYS A 142 -1.97 30.79 5.18
C LYS A 142 -0.79 31.23 6.04
N GLU A 143 -0.19 30.29 6.75
CA GLU A 143 0.97 30.53 7.62
C GLU A 143 1.78 29.22 7.68
N ILE A 144 2.81 29.12 6.83
CA ILE A 144 3.66 27.92 6.79
C ILE A 144 4.63 28.00 7.98
N PRO A 145 4.62 27.01 8.89
CA PRO A 145 5.59 26.94 9.97
C PRO A 145 7.03 26.95 9.42
N PRO A 146 7.97 27.69 10.06
CA PRO A 146 9.35 27.76 9.58
C PRO A 146 10.01 26.39 9.39
N GLU A 147 9.65 25.42 10.24
CA GLU A 147 10.15 24.05 10.20
C GLU A 147 9.76 23.30 8.93
N LEU A 148 8.66 23.69 8.28
CA LEU A 148 8.09 23.03 7.10
C LEU A 148 8.41 23.78 5.79
N THR A 149 9.23 24.82 5.81
CA THR A 149 9.49 25.68 4.64
C THR A 149 10.14 24.91 3.47
N GLY A 150 10.84 23.80 3.78
CA GLY A 150 11.49 22.94 2.77
C GLY A 150 10.76 21.63 2.48
N SER A 151 9.70 21.35 3.20
CA SER A 151 8.98 20.08 3.11
C SER A 151 8.16 19.97 1.82
N VAL A 152 8.04 18.76 1.31
CA VAL A 152 7.15 18.44 0.20
C VAL A 152 5.75 18.11 0.72
N PHE A 153 4.77 18.92 0.32
CA PHE A 153 3.37 18.70 0.69
C PHE A 153 2.69 17.72 -0.27
N VAL A 154 2.12 16.67 0.28
CA VAL A 154 1.38 15.64 -0.45
C VAL A 154 -0.09 15.71 -0.07
N GLU A 155 -0.92 16.05 -1.04
CA GLU A 155 -2.37 16.07 -0.88
C GLU A 155 -2.95 14.66 -0.99
N VAL A 156 -3.74 14.25 0.02
CA VAL A 156 -4.40 12.95 0.05
C VAL A 156 -5.86 13.14 0.48
N GLU A 157 -6.80 12.66 -0.34
CA GLU A 157 -8.24 12.73 -0.01
C GLU A 157 -8.66 11.74 1.09
N ALA A 158 -7.88 10.67 1.28
CA ALA A 158 -8.19 9.64 2.29
C ALA A 158 -7.76 10.08 3.68
N ALA A 159 -8.67 9.99 4.66
CA ALA A 159 -8.35 10.31 6.05
C ALA A 159 -7.35 9.33 6.68
N GLU A 160 -7.37 8.06 6.28
CA GLU A 160 -6.50 7.01 6.80
C GLU A 160 -5.73 6.32 5.68
N GLY A 161 -4.50 5.93 5.99
CA GLY A 161 -3.66 5.20 5.04
C GLY A 161 -2.35 4.74 5.68
N PHE A 162 -1.44 4.34 4.83
CA PHE A 162 -0.11 3.95 5.27
C PHE A 162 0.95 4.39 4.26
N VAL A 163 2.15 4.54 4.78
CA VAL A 163 3.33 4.91 4.01
C VAL A 163 4.30 3.74 4.01
N LEU A 164 4.87 3.45 2.85
CA LEU A 164 5.91 2.46 2.69
C LEU A 164 7.21 3.16 2.28
N LEU A 165 8.20 3.12 3.15
CA LEU A 165 9.56 3.58 2.90
C LEU A 165 10.42 2.40 2.47
N ARG A 166 11.17 2.56 1.38
CA ARG A 166 12.09 1.55 0.84
C ARG A 166 13.48 2.15 0.73
N ALA A 167 14.47 1.51 1.35
CA ALA A 167 15.88 1.87 1.21
C ALA A 167 16.61 0.76 0.45
N PHE A 168 17.30 1.11 -0.63
CA PHE A 168 18.03 0.16 -1.48
C PHE A 168 19.36 -0.22 -0.85
N VAL A 169 19.69 -1.49 -0.92
CA VAL A 169 20.95 -2.09 -0.41
C VAL A 169 21.74 -2.67 -1.57
N PRO A 170 22.58 -1.88 -2.24
CA PRO A 170 23.39 -2.36 -3.37
C PRO A 170 24.46 -3.37 -2.94
N GLU A 171 24.94 -3.25 -1.70
CA GLU A 171 25.99 -4.08 -1.12
C GLU A 171 25.67 -4.39 0.35
N GLU A 172 26.05 -5.58 0.81
CA GLU A 172 25.79 -6.02 2.18
C GLU A 172 26.40 -5.08 3.24
N SER A 173 27.53 -4.45 2.92
CA SER A 173 28.18 -3.45 3.79
C SER A 173 27.30 -2.24 4.14
N LEU A 174 26.36 -1.89 3.28
CA LEU A 174 25.45 -0.76 3.46
C LEU A 174 24.11 -1.14 4.13
N ARG A 175 23.88 -2.44 4.34
CA ARG A 175 22.61 -2.94 4.90
C ARG A 175 22.28 -2.34 6.27
N GLU A 176 23.25 -2.26 7.16
CA GLU A 176 23.01 -1.72 8.51
C GLU A 176 22.74 -0.21 8.50
N GLN A 177 23.37 0.52 7.58
CA GLN A 177 23.09 1.95 7.39
C GLN A 177 21.70 2.18 6.81
N ALA A 178 21.28 1.40 5.81
CA ALA A 178 19.94 1.45 5.25
C ALA A 178 18.87 1.08 6.29
N ARG A 179 19.15 0.08 7.13
CA ARG A 179 18.26 -0.30 8.24
C ARG A 179 18.15 0.80 9.27
N ARG A 180 19.27 1.45 9.62
CA ARG A 180 19.27 2.60 10.53
C ARG A 180 18.42 3.73 9.97
N PHE A 181 18.62 4.13 8.71
CA PHE A 181 17.83 5.16 8.05
C PHE A 181 16.34 4.89 8.19
N VAL A 182 15.87 3.68 7.86
CA VAL A 182 14.45 3.30 7.97
C VAL A 182 13.94 3.34 9.41
N ARG A 183 14.75 2.93 10.38
CA ARG A 183 14.37 2.89 11.80
C ARG A 183 14.36 4.26 12.49
N THR A 184 15.19 5.19 12.03
CA THR A 184 15.28 6.54 12.61
C THR A 184 14.41 7.57 11.89
N ALA A 185 13.83 7.19 10.75
CA ALA A 185 12.85 8.04 10.09
C ALA A 185 11.60 8.17 10.96
N SER A 186 11.23 9.42 11.26
CA SER A 186 10.03 9.73 12.03
C SER A 186 8.79 9.72 11.17
N CYS A 187 7.67 9.45 11.80
CA CYS A 187 6.36 9.48 11.19
C CYS A 187 5.31 9.80 12.26
N GLU A 188 4.91 11.05 12.34
CA GLU A 188 4.05 11.56 13.43
C GLU A 188 3.08 12.64 12.95
N ASN A 189 2.01 12.86 13.70
CA ASN A 189 1.11 13.98 13.46
C ASN A 189 1.79 15.29 13.91
N LEU A 190 1.53 16.36 13.15
CA LEU A 190 2.01 17.72 13.42
C LEU A 190 1.24 18.38 14.55
#